data_dd26c074348af7be5d1956847246344d
#
_entry.id   dd26c074348af7be5d1956847246344d
#
_cell.length_a   1.000
_cell.length_b   1.000
_cell.length_c   1.000
_cell.angle_alpha   90.00
_cell.angle_beta   90.00
_cell.angle_gamma   90.00
#
_symmetry.space_group_name_H-M   'P 1'
#
loop_
_entity.id
_entity.type
_entity.pdbx_description
1 polymer ?
#
loop_
_entity_poly.entity_id
_entity_poly.type
_entity_poly.pdbx_seq_one_letter_code
_entity_poly.pdbx_strand_id
1 'polypeptide(L)'
;MSLLLFASADTAFALDLKETITLAQQYDTTFQAAYANYLAVSEVSTQSTSAILPQVEFNAYVQRGRTENDISGVSASSDNNGDGYSLNLNQVIYNKTVFDNLAQGDATVAKAVADLELAKQDTIIRAATAYFDVLTAVDTLETATAEKKAIGKQLQQSKERFDVGLVAITDVKEQQASYDIATADEIIAINDLSNKREALRFIINTYPENLKIAREDMPLVVPEPMDINAWQEKSLQNNFSMQSAKYAVDVAQSAYDGSKGGHYPTLSLNASYGVDNTEDRLFSGIPLPANETTNAIVMLNLNVPIYSGGLTSSTVRQKLSQLDQAKALQEQEKRRTIALSRSAYLSLEADIAQVKARKQAVISTQTSLSATLAGYDAGTRTTVDVLLSQRLLFRSQRDYSVARYTYLIDSLKLKQVAGILSLSDIDEINRWLLEKSEILDR
;
A
#
# COMPACT_ATOMS: atom_id res chain seq x y z
N MET A 1 12.81 -35.09 26.44
CA MET A 1 13.15 -33.81 25.80
C MET A 1 12.06 -32.82 26.21
N SER A 2 12.38 -31.99 27.21
CA SER A 2 11.42 -31.20 28.01
C SER A 2 11.05 -29.91 27.23
N LEU A 3 9.79 -29.77 26.84
CA LEU A 3 9.23 -28.53 26.30
C LEU A 3 9.04 -27.55 27.45
N LEU A 4 9.93 -26.58 27.57
CA LEU A 4 9.72 -25.39 28.40
C LEU A 4 8.71 -24.48 27.67
N LEU A 5 7.44 -24.53 28.09
CA LEU A 5 6.45 -23.49 27.81
C LEU A 5 6.90 -22.23 28.58
N PHE A 6 7.48 -21.26 27.84
CA PHE A 6 7.54 -19.89 28.32
C PHE A 6 6.12 -19.31 28.21
N ALA A 7 5.41 -19.30 29.32
CA ALA A 7 4.28 -18.40 29.51
C ALA A 7 4.85 -16.99 29.61
N SER A 8 4.90 -16.24 28.51
CA SER A 8 5.06 -14.80 28.55
C SER A 8 3.83 -14.24 29.24
N ALA A 9 4.00 -13.73 30.46
CA ALA A 9 3.04 -12.82 31.06
C ALA A 9 2.98 -11.59 30.13
N ASP A 10 1.95 -11.50 29.30
CA ASP A 10 1.58 -10.28 28.59
C ASP A 10 1.25 -9.21 29.64
N THR A 11 2.25 -8.45 30.06
CA THR A 11 2.00 -7.13 30.61
C THR A 11 1.38 -6.34 29.45
N ALA A 12 0.09 -6.07 29.56
CA ALA A 12 -0.65 -5.28 28.56
C ALA A 12 -0.11 -3.84 28.57
N PHE A 13 1.06 -3.64 27.95
CA PHE A 13 1.58 -2.31 27.65
C PHE A 13 0.64 -1.64 26.63
N ALA A 14 0.32 -0.36 26.87
CA ALA A 14 -0.47 0.38 25.92
C ALA A 14 0.32 0.54 24.62
N LEU A 15 -0.26 0.07 23.52
CA LEU A 15 0.34 0.09 22.18
C LEU A 15 0.57 1.55 21.75
N ASP A 16 1.79 1.86 21.32
CA ASP A 16 2.12 3.17 20.79
C ASP A 16 2.09 3.21 19.24
N LEU A 17 2.23 4.40 18.67
CA LEU A 17 2.16 4.59 17.22
C LEU A 17 3.30 3.85 16.48
N LYS A 18 4.51 3.87 17.04
CA LYS A 18 5.67 3.20 16.44
C LYS A 18 5.49 1.67 16.43
N GLU A 19 5.05 1.10 17.53
CA GLU A 19 4.75 -0.33 17.64
C GLU A 19 3.63 -0.71 16.68
N THR A 20 2.57 0.10 16.58
CA THR A 20 1.47 -0.07 15.63
C THR A 20 1.98 -0.15 14.18
N ILE A 21 2.87 0.77 13.78
CA ILE A 21 3.45 0.78 12.44
C ILE A 21 4.36 -0.43 12.21
N THR A 22 5.13 -0.82 13.22
CA THR A 22 5.99 -2.01 13.15
C THR A 22 5.15 -3.28 12.95
N LEU A 23 4.06 -3.43 13.69
CA LEU A 23 3.11 -4.53 13.50
C LEU A 23 2.44 -4.48 12.13
N ALA A 24 2.06 -3.27 11.66
CA ALA A 24 1.49 -3.11 10.32
C ALA A 24 2.48 -3.54 9.23
N GLN A 25 3.75 -3.16 9.31
CA GLN A 25 4.77 -3.61 8.36
C GLN A 25 4.98 -5.12 8.39
N GLN A 26 4.75 -5.76 9.53
CA GLN A 26 4.91 -7.21 9.68
C GLN A 26 3.67 -7.99 9.23
N TYR A 27 2.46 -7.49 9.49
CA TYR A 27 1.23 -8.28 9.36
C TYR A 27 0.24 -7.74 8.32
N ASP A 28 0.39 -6.49 7.84
CA ASP A 28 -0.52 -5.97 6.83
C ASP A 28 -0.39 -6.71 5.51
N THR A 29 -1.44 -7.43 5.15
CA THR A 29 -1.49 -8.26 3.94
C THR A 29 -1.33 -7.45 2.66
N THR A 30 -1.73 -6.16 2.66
CA THR A 30 -1.53 -5.26 1.51
C THR A 30 -0.05 -4.97 1.29
N PHE A 31 0.68 -4.71 2.38
CA PHE A 31 2.13 -4.50 2.32
C PHE A 31 2.87 -5.80 1.95
N GLN A 32 2.47 -6.93 2.55
CA GLN A 32 3.05 -8.24 2.21
C GLN A 32 2.87 -8.58 0.73
N ALA A 33 1.68 -8.29 0.16
CA ALA A 33 1.42 -8.49 -1.27
C ALA A 33 2.31 -7.58 -2.14
N ALA A 34 2.50 -6.31 -1.76
CA ALA A 34 3.39 -5.40 -2.46
C ALA A 34 4.86 -5.86 -2.40
N TYR A 35 5.31 -6.35 -1.23
CA TYR A 35 6.65 -6.90 -1.05
C TYR A 35 6.87 -8.17 -1.87
N ALA A 36 5.90 -9.10 -1.87
CA ALA A 36 5.96 -10.30 -2.68
C ALA A 36 5.98 -9.98 -4.19
N ASN A 37 5.20 -8.97 -4.62
CA ASN A 37 5.25 -8.48 -5.99
C ASN A 37 6.64 -7.90 -6.35
N TYR A 38 7.25 -7.13 -5.46
CA TYR A 38 8.62 -6.64 -5.66
C TYR A 38 9.60 -7.80 -5.83
N LEU A 39 9.53 -8.83 -4.96
CA LEU A 39 10.40 -10.02 -5.08
C LEU A 39 10.20 -10.73 -6.43
N ALA A 40 8.96 -10.90 -6.86
CA ALA A 40 8.66 -11.53 -8.15
C ALA A 40 9.20 -10.71 -9.33
N VAL A 41 9.04 -9.38 -9.29
CA VAL A 41 9.54 -8.49 -10.35
C VAL A 41 11.06 -8.35 -10.31
N SER A 42 11.72 -8.45 -9.16
CA SER A 42 13.17 -8.39 -9.05
C SER A 42 13.87 -9.52 -9.83
N GLU A 43 13.22 -10.67 -10.01
CA GLU A 43 13.74 -11.78 -10.84
C GLU A 43 13.75 -11.45 -12.34
N VAL A 44 13.04 -10.41 -12.79
CA VAL A 44 13.03 -10.01 -14.22
C VAL A 44 14.42 -9.60 -14.70
N SER A 45 15.26 -8.98 -13.88
CA SER A 45 16.64 -8.66 -14.24
C SER A 45 17.47 -9.94 -14.48
N THR A 46 17.34 -10.94 -13.58
CA THR A 46 17.98 -12.26 -13.73
C THR A 46 17.50 -12.98 -14.99
N GLN A 47 16.18 -12.98 -15.22
CA GLN A 47 15.56 -13.58 -16.41
C GLN A 47 16.03 -12.89 -17.70
N SER A 48 16.11 -11.58 -17.72
CA SER A 48 16.61 -10.81 -18.86
C SER A 48 18.09 -11.11 -19.12
N THR A 49 18.90 -11.19 -18.07
CA THR A 49 20.32 -11.53 -18.15
C THR A 49 20.51 -12.96 -18.67
N SER A 50 19.64 -13.90 -18.29
CA SER A 50 19.72 -15.29 -18.77
C SER A 50 19.67 -15.40 -20.28
N ALA A 51 18.97 -14.48 -20.97
CA ALA A 51 18.84 -14.50 -22.43
C ALA A 51 20.16 -14.22 -23.18
N ILE A 52 21.18 -13.67 -22.51
CA ILE A 52 22.53 -13.47 -23.09
C ILE A 52 23.54 -14.51 -22.61
N LEU A 53 23.16 -15.39 -21.69
CA LEU A 53 24.02 -16.48 -21.20
C LEU A 53 23.86 -17.74 -22.07
N PRO A 54 24.86 -18.65 -22.06
CA PRO A 54 24.73 -19.93 -22.76
C PRO A 54 23.55 -20.72 -22.24
N GLN A 55 22.70 -21.20 -23.17
CA GLN A 55 21.64 -22.14 -22.88
C GLN A 55 22.10 -23.54 -23.23
N VAL A 56 22.12 -24.43 -22.25
CA VAL A 56 22.55 -25.82 -22.43
C VAL A 56 21.36 -26.72 -22.15
N GLU A 57 21.04 -27.59 -23.12
CA GLU A 57 19.91 -28.51 -23.05
C GLU A 57 20.35 -29.91 -23.35
N PHE A 58 19.95 -30.88 -22.52
CA PHE A 58 20.13 -32.31 -22.76
C PHE A 58 18.80 -32.91 -23.16
N ASN A 59 18.79 -33.61 -24.31
CA ASN A 59 17.62 -34.32 -24.80
C ASN A 59 17.98 -35.81 -24.98
N ALA A 60 17.10 -36.70 -24.56
CA ALA A 60 17.18 -38.11 -24.82
C ALA A 60 15.83 -38.62 -25.33
N TYR A 61 15.84 -39.51 -26.27
CA TYR A 61 14.62 -40.06 -26.84
C TYR A 61 14.74 -41.57 -27.11
N VAL A 62 13.61 -42.23 -27.08
CA VAL A 62 13.43 -43.61 -27.59
C VAL A 62 12.26 -43.55 -28.55
N GLN A 63 12.49 -43.97 -29.76
CA GLN A 63 11.50 -43.97 -30.83
C GLN A 63 11.18 -45.42 -31.27
N ARG A 64 9.91 -45.69 -31.42
CA ARG A 64 9.38 -46.90 -32.03
C ARG A 64 8.33 -46.45 -33.04
N GLY A 65 8.55 -46.77 -34.30
CA GLY A 65 7.66 -46.36 -35.38
C GLY A 65 7.70 -47.31 -36.56
N ARG A 66 6.60 -47.35 -37.31
CA ARG A 66 6.50 -48.07 -38.58
C ARG A 66 5.98 -47.10 -39.62
N THR A 67 6.68 -47.01 -40.73
CA THR A 67 6.26 -46.20 -41.88
C THR A 67 5.89 -47.16 -43.02
N GLU A 68 4.70 -47.02 -43.54
CA GLU A 68 4.24 -47.69 -44.76
C GLU A 68 4.19 -46.67 -45.90
N ASN A 69 4.91 -46.95 -46.97
CA ASN A 69 4.89 -46.17 -48.21
C ASN A 69 4.27 -46.99 -49.33
N ASP A 70 3.18 -46.51 -49.90
CA ASP A 70 2.57 -47.10 -51.09
C ASP A 70 2.94 -46.21 -52.29
N ILE A 71 3.82 -46.75 -53.18
CA ILE A 71 4.28 -46.06 -54.39
C ILE A 71 3.82 -46.87 -55.57
N SER A 72 2.81 -46.39 -56.29
CA SER A 72 2.29 -47.01 -57.50
C SER A 72 1.87 -48.50 -57.34
N GLY A 73 1.24 -48.85 -56.21
CA GLY A 73 0.74 -50.16 -55.87
C GLY A 73 1.81 -51.14 -55.33
N VAL A 74 2.98 -50.63 -55.00
CA VAL A 74 4.01 -51.42 -54.31
C VAL A 74 4.10 -50.81 -52.85
N SER A 75 3.57 -51.57 -51.90
CA SER A 75 3.67 -51.19 -50.47
C SER A 75 5.01 -51.65 -49.91
N ALA A 76 5.78 -50.69 -49.40
CA ALA A 76 7.01 -50.93 -48.68
C ALA A 76 6.83 -50.45 -47.19
N SER A 77 7.08 -51.38 -46.27
CA SER A 77 7.08 -51.00 -44.80
C SER A 77 8.53 -50.94 -44.31
N SER A 78 8.78 -49.97 -43.45
CA SER A 78 10.03 -49.78 -42.70
C SER A 78 9.76 -49.56 -41.24
N ASP A 79 10.38 -50.32 -40.37
CA ASP A 79 10.39 -50.08 -38.94
C ASP A 79 11.46 -49.03 -38.63
N ASN A 80 11.07 -47.98 -37.94
CA ASN A 80 11.96 -46.86 -37.56
C ASN A 80 12.14 -46.88 -36.03
N ASN A 81 12.87 -47.86 -35.55
CA ASN A 81 13.19 -47.98 -34.14
C ASN A 81 14.58 -47.39 -33.86
N GLY A 82 14.69 -46.68 -32.78
CA GLY A 82 15.97 -46.10 -32.39
C GLY A 82 15.89 -45.43 -31.05
N ASP A 83 17.02 -45.08 -30.56
CA ASP A 83 17.21 -44.27 -29.37
C ASP A 83 18.39 -43.34 -29.59
N GLY A 84 18.41 -42.25 -28.81
CA GLY A 84 19.50 -41.31 -28.92
C GLY A 84 19.50 -40.30 -27.81
N TYR A 85 20.58 -39.56 -27.75
CA TYR A 85 20.70 -38.41 -26.88
C TYR A 85 21.46 -37.27 -27.54
N SER A 86 21.18 -36.03 -27.12
CA SER A 86 21.92 -34.85 -27.59
C SER A 86 22.12 -33.84 -26.48
N LEU A 87 23.27 -33.20 -26.53
CA LEU A 87 23.60 -32.03 -25.75
C LEU A 87 23.66 -30.83 -26.70
N ASN A 88 22.84 -29.83 -26.48
CA ASN A 88 22.73 -28.66 -27.32
C ASN A 88 23.12 -27.41 -26.52
N LEU A 89 23.96 -26.56 -27.09
CA LEU A 89 24.33 -25.26 -26.56
C LEU A 89 23.87 -24.21 -27.57
N ASN A 90 23.15 -23.21 -27.04
CA ASN A 90 22.77 -22.01 -27.80
C ASN A 90 23.31 -20.78 -27.05
N GLN A 91 24.08 -19.95 -27.75
CA GLN A 91 24.63 -18.70 -27.21
C GLN A 91 24.33 -17.55 -28.17
N VAL A 92 23.61 -16.56 -27.64
CA VAL A 92 23.43 -15.28 -28.34
C VAL A 92 24.73 -14.51 -28.32
N ILE A 93 25.27 -14.18 -29.48
CA ILE A 93 26.49 -13.35 -29.63
C ILE A 93 26.08 -11.90 -29.86
N TYR A 94 25.12 -11.66 -30.74
CA TYR A 94 24.55 -10.35 -30.99
C TYR A 94 23.08 -10.44 -31.34
N ASN A 95 22.28 -9.74 -30.55
CA ASN A 95 20.85 -9.54 -30.81
C ASN A 95 20.43 -8.24 -30.10
N LYS A 96 20.22 -7.17 -30.89
CA LYS A 96 19.86 -5.86 -30.33
C LYS A 96 18.61 -5.92 -29.46
N THR A 97 17.58 -6.67 -29.86
CA THR A 97 16.36 -6.83 -29.07
C THR A 97 16.64 -7.41 -27.68
N VAL A 98 17.52 -8.42 -27.59
CA VAL A 98 17.88 -9.04 -26.32
C VAL A 98 18.64 -8.06 -25.41
N PHE A 99 19.57 -7.27 -25.98
CA PHE A 99 20.31 -6.27 -25.21
C PHE A 99 19.42 -5.13 -24.73
N ASP A 100 18.46 -4.66 -25.55
CA ASP A 100 17.51 -3.63 -25.12
C ASP A 100 16.52 -4.17 -24.07
N ASN A 101 16.20 -5.47 -24.11
CA ASN A 101 15.37 -6.14 -23.09
C ASN A 101 16.07 -6.20 -21.72
N LEU A 102 17.42 -6.25 -21.67
CA LEU A 102 18.15 -6.09 -20.39
C LEU A 102 17.85 -4.74 -19.76
N ALA A 103 18.00 -3.66 -20.53
CA ALA A 103 17.71 -2.32 -20.06
C ALA A 103 16.22 -2.16 -19.64
N GLN A 104 15.32 -2.82 -20.36
CA GLN A 104 13.90 -2.88 -19.99
C GLN A 104 13.70 -3.62 -18.66
N GLY A 105 14.40 -4.73 -18.46
CA GLY A 105 14.37 -5.51 -17.21
C GLY A 105 14.82 -4.66 -16.01
N ASP A 106 15.97 -3.99 -16.15
CA ASP A 106 16.51 -3.13 -15.09
C ASP A 106 15.57 -1.95 -14.76
N ALA A 107 14.99 -1.31 -15.78
CA ALA A 107 14.00 -0.25 -15.58
C ALA A 107 12.71 -0.78 -14.90
N THR A 108 12.31 -2.03 -15.22
CA THR A 108 11.15 -2.68 -14.58
C THR A 108 11.40 -2.95 -13.11
N VAL A 109 12.61 -3.42 -12.76
CA VAL A 109 13.01 -3.60 -11.35
C VAL A 109 13.09 -2.25 -10.63
N ALA A 110 13.67 -1.22 -11.24
CA ALA A 110 13.73 0.12 -10.65
C ALA A 110 12.34 0.69 -10.38
N LYS A 111 11.37 0.45 -11.29
CA LYS A 111 9.97 0.79 -11.06
C LYS A 111 9.40 0.06 -9.86
N ALA A 112 9.64 -1.25 -9.75
CA ALA A 112 9.13 -2.06 -8.64
C ALA A 112 9.71 -1.65 -7.28
N VAL A 113 10.97 -1.17 -7.23
CA VAL A 113 11.56 -0.56 -6.03
C VAL A 113 10.80 0.70 -5.63
N ALA A 114 10.51 1.59 -6.57
CA ALA A 114 9.74 2.81 -6.29
C ALA A 114 8.32 2.50 -5.81
N ASP A 115 7.66 1.49 -6.42
CA ASP A 115 6.33 1.02 -6.02
C ASP A 115 6.35 0.41 -4.59
N LEU A 116 7.40 -0.31 -4.21
CA LEU A 116 7.57 -0.83 -2.85
C LEU A 116 7.74 0.29 -1.81
N GLU A 117 8.57 1.31 -2.11
CA GLU A 117 8.76 2.44 -1.20
C GLU A 117 7.45 3.24 -1.03
N LEU A 118 6.67 3.40 -2.11
CA LEU A 118 5.32 3.95 -2.03
C LEU A 118 4.43 3.11 -1.10
N ALA A 119 4.40 1.79 -1.27
CA ALA A 119 3.60 0.88 -0.45
C ALA A 119 4.01 0.92 1.04
N LYS A 120 5.31 1.11 1.35
CA LYS A 120 5.78 1.32 2.74
C LYS A 120 5.20 2.59 3.34
N GLN A 121 5.26 3.71 2.61
CA GLN A 121 4.70 4.97 3.07
C GLN A 121 3.18 4.91 3.21
N ASP A 122 2.48 4.26 2.28
CA ASP A 122 1.04 4.04 2.36
C ASP A 122 0.66 3.21 3.59
N THR A 123 1.44 2.19 3.94
CA THR A 123 1.22 1.39 5.14
C THR A 123 1.39 2.22 6.41
N ILE A 124 2.41 3.08 6.48
CA ILE A 124 2.61 4.01 7.60
C ILE A 124 1.37 4.91 7.77
N ILE A 125 0.89 5.52 6.68
CA ILE A 125 -0.27 6.43 6.74
C ILE A 125 -1.55 5.69 7.12
N ARG A 126 -1.79 4.50 6.57
CA ARG A 126 -2.98 3.69 6.91
C ARG A 126 -2.97 3.28 8.37
N ALA A 127 -1.83 2.80 8.88
CA ALA A 127 -1.69 2.42 10.28
C ALA A 127 -1.85 3.62 11.22
N ALA A 128 -1.21 4.77 10.91
CA ALA A 128 -1.33 5.99 11.68
C ALA A 128 -2.77 6.53 11.66
N THR A 129 -3.43 6.53 10.51
CA THR A 129 -4.83 6.95 10.39
C THR A 129 -5.74 6.07 11.24
N ALA A 130 -5.61 4.74 11.14
CA ALA A 130 -6.41 3.82 11.93
C ALA A 130 -6.15 3.97 13.45
N TYR A 131 -4.89 4.22 13.84
CA TYR A 131 -4.52 4.49 15.23
C TYR A 131 -5.21 5.74 15.77
N PHE A 132 -5.11 6.87 15.06
CA PHE A 132 -5.74 8.13 15.48
C PHE A 132 -7.27 8.10 15.36
N ASP A 133 -7.83 7.29 14.45
CA ASP A 133 -9.26 7.04 14.38
C ASP A 133 -9.77 6.33 15.65
N VAL A 134 -9.03 5.35 16.18
CA VAL A 134 -9.37 4.71 17.47
C VAL A 134 -9.31 5.74 18.61
N LEU A 135 -8.27 6.57 18.66
CA LEU A 135 -8.16 7.60 19.68
C LEU A 135 -9.30 8.63 19.61
N THR A 136 -9.67 9.03 18.39
CA THR A 136 -10.85 9.89 18.15
C THR A 136 -12.13 9.27 18.67
N ALA A 137 -12.32 7.97 18.46
CA ALA A 137 -13.48 7.23 18.94
C ALA A 137 -13.48 7.07 20.48
N VAL A 138 -12.29 6.88 21.09
CA VAL A 138 -12.13 6.86 22.55
C VAL A 138 -12.55 8.21 23.17
N ASP A 139 -12.01 9.33 22.65
CA ASP A 139 -12.35 10.66 23.14
C ASP A 139 -13.84 10.98 22.92
N THR A 140 -14.42 10.52 21.81
CA THR A 140 -15.85 10.67 21.51
C THR A 140 -16.70 9.92 22.51
N LEU A 141 -16.36 8.67 22.84
CA LEU A 141 -17.06 7.87 23.85
C LEU A 141 -16.93 8.50 25.24
N GLU A 142 -15.75 8.96 25.64
CA GLU A 142 -15.55 9.63 26.93
C GLU A 142 -16.41 10.88 27.04
N THR A 143 -16.46 11.67 25.97
CA THR A 143 -17.30 12.88 25.90
C THR A 143 -18.79 12.54 25.99
N ALA A 144 -19.26 11.53 25.24
CA ALA A 144 -20.66 11.08 25.27
C ALA A 144 -21.06 10.53 26.66
N THR A 145 -20.20 9.75 27.30
CA THR A 145 -20.41 9.23 28.65
C THR A 145 -20.46 10.36 29.69
N ALA A 146 -19.56 11.35 29.57
CA ALA A 146 -19.57 12.53 30.44
C ALA A 146 -20.84 13.40 30.25
N GLU A 147 -21.28 13.60 29.01
CA GLU A 147 -22.51 14.30 28.67
C GLU A 147 -23.73 13.60 29.27
N LYS A 148 -23.90 12.30 29.03
CA LYS A 148 -24.98 11.50 29.63
C LYS A 148 -25.00 11.59 31.15
N LYS A 149 -23.81 11.46 31.78
CA LYS A 149 -23.69 11.60 33.25
C LYS A 149 -24.09 12.97 33.76
N ALA A 150 -23.70 14.03 33.03
CA ALA A 150 -24.07 15.41 33.39
C ALA A 150 -25.59 15.65 33.27
N ILE A 151 -26.19 15.23 32.14
CA ILE A 151 -27.64 15.32 31.88
C ILE A 151 -28.42 14.47 32.91
N GLY A 152 -27.91 13.27 33.24
CA GLY A 152 -28.54 12.38 34.22
C GLY A 152 -28.60 13.00 35.63
N LYS A 153 -27.55 13.71 36.07
CA LYS A 153 -27.57 14.49 37.32
C LYS A 153 -28.61 15.65 37.28
N GLN A 154 -28.68 16.34 36.14
CA GLN A 154 -29.62 17.41 35.94
C GLN A 154 -31.07 16.89 35.95
N LEU A 155 -31.35 15.78 35.33
CA LEU A 155 -32.64 15.11 35.35
C LEU A 155 -33.07 14.73 36.78
N GLN A 156 -32.13 14.17 37.56
CA GLN A 156 -32.41 13.83 38.96
C GLN A 156 -32.75 15.09 39.78
N GLN A 157 -31.98 16.16 39.66
CA GLN A 157 -32.25 17.42 40.32
C GLN A 157 -33.59 18.02 39.90
N SER A 158 -33.97 17.94 38.61
CA SER A 158 -35.26 18.40 38.14
C SER A 158 -36.43 17.57 38.71
N LYS A 159 -36.29 16.25 38.87
CA LYS A 159 -37.28 15.42 39.53
C LYS A 159 -37.47 15.82 41.00
N GLU A 160 -36.37 15.98 41.75
CA GLU A 160 -36.40 16.41 43.16
C GLU A 160 -37.04 17.79 43.34
N ARG A 161 -36.75 18.74 42.43
CA ARG A 161 -37.38 20.08 42.43
C ARG A 161 -38.87 20.04 42.05
N PHE A 162 -39.27 19.15 41.17
CA PHE A 162 -40.67 18.93 40.80
C PHE A 162 -41.48 18.36 41.97
N ASP A 163 -40.93 17.40 42.70
CA ASP A 163 -41.58 16.76 43.84
C ASP A 163 -41.90 17.77 44.97
N VAL A 164 -41.12 18.85 45.06
CA VAL A 164 -41.38 19.95 46.01
C VAL A 164 -42.08 21.16 45.35
N GLY A 165 -42.54 21.05 44.11
CA GLY A 165 -43.34 22.08 43.43
C GLY A 165 -42.55 23.27 42.87
N LEU A 166 -41.23 23.19 42.76
CA LEU A 166 -40.36 24.30 42.32
C LEU A 166 -40.17 24.41 40.81
N VAL A 167 -40.47 23.34 40.03
CA VAL A 167 -40.37 23.33 38.56
C VAL A 167 -41.60 22.65 37.96
N ALA A 168 -41.86 22.89 36.65
CA ALA A 168 -42.95 22.27 35.92
C ALA A 168 -42.63 20.85 35.49
N ILE A 169 -43.68 20.01 35.31
CA ILE A 169 -43.51 18.63 34.75
C ILE A 169 -42.88 18.65 33.34
N THR A 170 -43.10 19.72 32.57
CA THR A 170 -42.49 19.95 31.26
C THR A 170 -40.97 19.92 31.32
N ASP A 171 -40.37 20.60 32.35
CA ASP A 171 -38.91 20.63 32.52
C ASP A 171 -38.34 19.25 32.80
N VAL A 172 -39.04 18.41 33.59
CA VAL A 172 -38.65 17.03 33.84
C VAL A 172 -38.73 16.18 32.53
N LYS A 173 -39.77 16.40 31.70
CA LYS A 173 -39.91 15.67 30.44
C LYS A 173 -38.88 16.08 29.41
N GLU A 174 -38.48 17.35 29.33
CA GLU A 174 -37.41 17.84 28.47
C GLU A 174 -36.05 17.27 28.90
N GLN A 175 -35.77 17.21 30.20
CA GLN A 175 -34.55 16.56 30.73
C GLN A 175 -34.53 15.05 30.45
N GLN A 176 -35.67 14.37 30.61
CA GLN A 176 -35.78 12.94 30.29
C GLN A 176 -35.48 12.69 28.79
N ALA A 177 -36.10 13.47 27.89
CA ALA A 177 -35.84 13.33 26.45
C ALA A 177 -34.34 13.57 26.13
N SER A 178 -33.70 14.56 26.77
CA SER A 178 -32.30 14.84 26.61
C SER A 178 -31.41 13.69 27.11
N TYR A 179 -31.77 13.08 28.24
CA TYR A 179 -31.08 11.90 28.78
C TYR A 179 -31.20 10.67 27.86
N ASP A 180 -32.37 10.44 27.30
CA ASP A 180 -32.62 9.33 26.39
C ASP A 180 -31.82 9.49 25.10
N ILE A 181 -31.71 10.72 24.56
CA ILE A 181 -30.85 11.06 23.41
C ILE A 181 -29.37 10.82 23.76
N ALA A 182 -28.89 11.33 24.88
CA ALA A 182 -27.50 11.15 25.29
C ALA A 182 -27.15 9.65 25.54
N THR A 183 -28.15 8.85 25.96
CA THR A 183 -27.98 7.40 26.10
C THR A 183 -27.83 6.73 24.72
N ALA A 184 -28.62 7.14 23.74
CA ALA A 184 -28.48 6.65 22.37
C ALA A 184 -27.13 7.04 21.75
N ASP A 185 -26.68 8.29 21.97
CA ASP A 185 -25.39 8.77 21.49
C ASP A 185 -24.19 7.99 22.10
N GLU A 186 -24.26 7.66 23.41
CA GLU A 186 -23.25 6.79 24.05
C GLU A 186 -23.21 5.39 23.41
N ILE A 187 -24.37 4.77 23.13
CA ILE A 187 -24.44 3.44 22.47
C ILE A 187 -23.81 3.51 21.09
N ILE A 188 -24.08 4.57 20.34
CA ILE A 188 -23.48 4.79 19.00
C ILE A 188 -21.96 4.92 19.13
N ALA A 189 -21.46 5.68 20.10
CA ALA A 189 -20.04 5.88 20.33
C ALA A 189 -19.30 4.57 20.75
N ILE A 190 -19.95 3.71 21.56
CA ILE A 190 -19.43 2.37 21.92
C ILE A 190 -19.25 1.51 20.67
N ASN A 191 -20.28 1.51 19.80
CA ASN A 191 -20.22 0.73 18.55
C ASN A 191 -19.16 1.27 17.59
N ASP A 192 -19.05 2.60 17.45
CA ASP A 192 -18.04 3.23 16.59
C ASP A 192 -16.62 2.88 17.07
N LEU A 193 -16.34 2.97 18.38
CA LEU A 193 -15.05 2.56 18.94
C LEU A 193 -14.74 1.09 18.63
N SER A 194 -15.72 0.21 18.74
CA SER A 194 -15.55 -1.21 18.42
C SER A 194 -15.18 -1.39 16.94
N ASN A 195 -15.85 -0.69 16.04
CA ASN A 195 -15.57 -0.73 14.59
C ASN A 195 -14.18 -0.17 14.26
N LYS A 196 -13.75 0.94 14.91
CA LYS A 196 -12.43 1.50 14.71
C LYS A 196 -11.31 0.57 15.23
N ARG A 197 -11.54 -0.11 16.35
CA ARG A 197 -10.62 -1.13 16.87
C ARG A 197 -10.50 -2.31 15.91
N GLU A 198 -11.59 -2.80 15.33
CA GLU A 198 -11.54 -3.86 14.31
C GLU A 198 -10.85 -3.40 13.02
N ALA A 199 -11.03 -2.15 12.60
CA ALA A 199 -10.30 -1.60 11.45
C ALA A 199 -8.78 -1.54 11.70
N LEU A 200 -8.35 -1.15 12.90
CA LEU A 200 -6.92 -1.19 13.27
C LEU A 200 -6.42 -2.64 13.38
N ARG A 201 -7.21 -3.54 14.02
CA ARG A 201 -6.90 -4.97 14.09
C ARG A 201 -6.67 -5.59 12.73
N PHE A 202 -7.46 -5.23 11.73
CA PHE A 202 -7.30 -5.72 10.35
C PHE A 202 -5.91 -5.42 9.79
N ILE A 203 -5.31 -4.28 10.17
CA ILE A 203 -3.98 -3.86 9.71
C ILE A 203 -2.86 -4.54 10.52
N ILE A 204 -3.00 -4.57 11.87
CA ILE A 204 -1.92 -5.02 12.76
C ILE A 204 -2.04 -6.48 13.22
N ASN A 205 -3.13 -7.17 12.86
CA ASN A 205 -3.46 -8.55 13.25
C ASN A 205 -3.50 -8.81 14.77
N THR A 206 -3.61 -7.75 15.58
CA THR A 206 -3.69 -7.83 17.06
C THR A 206 -4.78 -6.89 17.53
N TYR A 207 -5.59 -7.32 18.54
CA TYR A 207 -6.65 -6.45 19.05
C TYR A 207 -6.08 -5.32 19.90
N PRO A 208 -6.34 -4.04 19.57
CA PRO A 208 -5.78 -2.91 20.30
C PRO A 208 -6.62 -2.59 21.54
N GLU A 209 -6.30 -3.19 22.69
CA GLU A 209 -7.03 -2.95 23.94
C GLU A 209 -6.78 -1.54 24.48
N ASN A 210 -5.51 -1.17 24.63
CA ASN A 210 -5.07 0.11 25.14
C ASN A 210 -4.11 0.77 24.16
N LEU A 211 -4.33 2.05 23.87
CA LEU A 211 -3.46 2.89 23.04
C LEU A 211 -2.93 4.05 23.85
N LYS A 212 -1.69 4.47 23.58
CA LYS A 212 -1.16 5.72 24.13
C LYS A 212 -1.89 6.90 23.48
N ILE A 213 -2.26 7.89 24.29
CA ILE A 213 -3.02 9.07 23.85
C ILE A 213 -2.12 10.28 23.70
N ALA A 214 -2.48 11.20 22.79
CA ALA A 214 -1.71 12.41 22.57
C ALA A 214 -1.91 13.40 23.73
N ARG A 215 -0.80 13.96 24.23
CA ARG A 215 -0.80 15.01 25.28
C ARG A 215 -1.53 16.26 24.78
N GLU A 216 -2.21 16.96 25.69
CA GLU A 216 -2.93 18.21 25.35
C GLU A 216 -1.99 19.37 25.01
N ASP A 217 -0.77 19.35 25.55
CA ASP A 217 0.27 20.38 25.36
C ASP A 217 1.20 20.10 24.18
N MET A 218 0.86 19.13 23.31
CA MET A 218 1.63 18.81 22.14
C MET A 218 1.79 20.05 21.23
N PRO A 219 3.04 20.39 20.81
CA PRO A 219 3.28 21.55 19.97
C PRO A 219 2.71 21.36 18.57
N LEU A 220 2.16 22.42 18.02
CA LEU A 220 1.75 22.46 16.62
C LEU A 220 2.94 22.95 15.79
N VAL A 221 3.63 22.00 15.14
CA VAL A 221 4.79 22.29 14.32
C VAL A 221 4.34 22.81 12.95
N VAL A 222 4.83 23.99 12.59
CA VAL A 222 4.59 24.58 11.26
C VAL A 222 5.48 23.87 10.23
N PRO A 223 4.99 23.58 9.01
CA PRO A 223 5.81 22.95 7.99
C PRO A 223 7.00 23.83 7.60
N GLU A 224 8.21 23.27 7.65
CA GLU A 224 9.44 23.94 7.24
C GLU A 224 9.98 23.34 5.92
N PRO A 225 10.22 24.18 4.91
CA PRO A 225 10.06 25.63 4.82
C PRO A 225 8.59 26.08 4.75
N MET A 226 8.28 27.30 5.22
CA MET A 226 6.96 27.91 5.10
C MET A 226 6.72 28.46 3.68
N ASP A 227 6.91 27.62 2.68
CA ASP A 227 6.75 27.93 1.26
C ASP A 227 6.13 26.75 0.52
N ILE A 228 4.95 26.93 0.01
CA ILE A 228 4.19 25.93 -0.75
C ILE A 228 4.94 25.48 -2.03
N ASN A 229 5.72 26.39 -2.65
CA ASN A 229 6.46 26.04 -3.87
C ASN A 229 7.68 25.17 -3.54
N ALA A 230 8.34 25.39 -2.41
CA ALA A 230 9.42 24.55 -1.95
C ALA A 230 8.95 23.11 -1.64
N TRP A 231 7.74 22.95 -1.07
CA TRP A 231 7.13 21.62 -0.86
C TRP A 231 6.74 20.95 -2.19
N GLN A 232 6.20 21.72 -3.13
CA GLN A 232 5.92 21.23 -4.48
C GLN A 232 7.18 20.72 -5.17
N GLU A 233 8.29 21.47 -5.09
CA GLU A 233 9.55 21.07 -5.70
C GLU A 233 10.12 19.79 -5.05
N LYS A 234 10.13 19.71 -3.71
CA LYS A 234 10.49 18.48 -2.98
C LYS A 234 9.66 17.29 -3.43
N SER A 235 8.35 17.48 -3.58
CA SER A 235 7.44 16.41 -4.02
C SER A 235 7.79 15.93 -5.43
N LEU A 236 8.07 16.84 -6.37
CA LEU A 236 8.45 16.46 -7.73
C LEU A 236 9.77 15.70 -7.81
N GLN A 237 10.70 15.96 -6.87
CA GLN A 237 12.00 15.31 -6.84
C GLN A 237 11.96 13.94 -6.14
N ASN A 238 11.22 13.81 -5.03
CA ASN A 238 11.34 12.67 -4.13
C ASN A 238 10.09 11.77 -4.08
N ASN A 239 8.94 12.20 -4.60
CA ASN A 239 7.72 11.40 -4.54
C ASN A 239 7.86 10.07 -5.29
N PHE A 240 7.55 8.95 -4.64
CA PHE A 240 7.74 7.61 -5.22
C PHE A 240 6.76 7.30 -6.35
N SER A 241 5.55 7.85 -6.36
CA SER A 241 4.64 7.71 -7.51
C SER A 241 5.22 8.38 -8.75
N MET A 242 5.85 9.56 -8.57
CA MET A 242 6.52 10.27 -9.67
C MET A 242 7.75 9.50 -10.18
N GLN A 243 8.53 8.89 -9.27
CA GLN A 243 9.66 8.04 -9.64
C GLN A 243 9.19 6.78 -10.39
N SER A 244 8.14 6.12 -9.91
CA SER A 244 7.54 4.96 -10.59
C SER A 244 7.05 5.33 -11.99
N ALA A 245 6.38 6.48 -12.17
CA ALA A 245 5.95 6.97 -13.48
C ALA A 245 7.14 7.28 -14.41
N LYS A 246 8.25 7.79 -13.89
CA LYS A 246 9.48 7.99 -14.64
C LYS A 246 10.04 6.65 -15.14
N TYR A 247 10.21 5.68 -14.27
CA TYR A 247 10.69 4.35 -14.65
C TYR A 247 9.73 3.63 -15.62
N ALA A 248 8.43 3.88 -15.55
CA ALA A 248 7.48 3.37 -16.53
C ALA A 248 7.76 3.93 -17.94
N VAL A 249 8.21 5.18 -18.06
CA VAL A 249 8.67 5.74 -19.34
C VAL A 249 9.96 5.07 -19.79
N ASP A 250 10.91 4.82 -18.89
CA ASP A 250 12.18 4.15 -19.21
C ASP A 250 11.92 2.71 -19.71
N VAL A 251 10.99 1.98 -19.09
CA VAL A 251 10.52 0.65 -19.56
C VAL A 251 9.96 0.75 -20.98
N ALA A 252 9.07 1.71 -21.24
CA ALA A 252 8.46 1.88 -22.56
C ALA A 252 9.48 2.34 -23.62
N GLN A 253 10.47 3.17 -23.23
CA GLN A 253 11.57 3.59 -24.10
C GLN A 253 12.43 2.39 -24.51
N SER A 254 12.84 1.56 -23.56
CA SER A 254 13.64 0.34 -23.82
C SER A 254 12.87 -0.65 -24.69
N ALA A 255 11.55 -0.81 -24.47
CA ALA A 255 10.69 -1.63 -25.32
C ALA A 255 10.57 -1.09 -26.75
N TYR A 256 10.51 0.24 -26.91
CA TYR A 256 10.53 0.88 -28.23
C TYR A 256 11.87 0.66 -28.93
N ASP A 257 12.99 0.86 -28.25
CA ASP A 257 14.33 0.66 -28.81
C ASP A 257 14.57 -0.81 -29.15
N GLY A 258 14.15 -1.74 -28.31
CA GLY A 258 14.20 -3.17 -28.57
C GLY A 258 13.38 -3.59 -29.79
N SER A 259 12.24 -2.95 -30.03
CA SER A 259 11.41 -3.22 -31.22
C SER A 259 12.11 -2.89 -32.54
N LYS A 260 13.02 -1.91 -32.54
CA LYS A 260 13.86 -1.60 -33.70
C LYS A 260 14.85 -2.71 -34.00
N GLY A 261 15.19 -3.51 -32.97
CA GLY A 261 16.09 -4.65 -33.07
C GLY A 261 15.68 -5.66 -34.16
N GLY A 262 14.36 -5.75 -34.47
CA GLY A 262 13.85 -6.58 -35.54
C GLY A 262 14.30 -6.16 -36.98
N HIS A 263 14.94 -5.00 -37.13
CA HIS A 263 15.58 -4.58 -38.38
C HIS A 263 17.08 -4.88 -38.43
N TYR A 264 17.68 -5.34 -37.32
CA TYR A 264 19.11 -5.58 -37.22
C TYR A 264 19.44 -7.08 -37.41
N PRO A 265 20.63 -7.42 -37.89
CA PRO A 265 21.08 -8.82 -37.95
C PRO A 265 21.18 -9.39 -36.55
N THR A 266 21.01 -10.71 -36.46
CA THR A 266 21.29 -11.50 -35.24
C THR A 266 22.41 -12.49 -35.49
N LEU A 267 23.27 -12.73 -34.50
CA LEU A 267 24.37 -13.65 -34.53
C LEU A 267 24.29 -14.60 -33.34
N SER A 268 24.26 -15.89 -33.57
CA SER A 268 24.25 -16.91 -32.52
C SER A 268 25.27 -18.00 -32.78
N LEU A 269 25.83 -18.55 -31.72
CA LEU A 269 26.66 -19.75 -31.73
C LEU A 269 25.80 -20.91 -31.25
N ASN A 270 25.73 -21.96 -32.09
CA ASN A 270 25.07 -23.21 -31.76
C ASN A 270 26.11 -24.34 -31.78
N ALA A 271 26.16 -25.12 -30.71
CA ALA A 271 26.97 -26.33 -30.67
C ALA A 271 26.07 -27.49 -30.25
N SER A 272 26.21 -28.60 -30.93
CA SER A 272 25.48 -29.83 -30.60
C SER A 272 26.42 -31.05 -30.66
N TYR A 273 26.22 -31.93 -29.69
CA TYR A 273 26.80 -33.26 -29.68
C TYR A 273 25.69 -34.25 -29.45
N GLY A 274 25.56 -35.25 -30.34
CA GLY A 274 24.49 -36.23 -30.24
C GLY A 274 24.95 -37.61 -30.72
N VAL A 275 24.31 -38.62 -30.17
CA VAL A 275 24.44 -40.02 -30.56
C VAL A 275 23.05 -40.55 -30.86
N ASP A 276 22.86 -41.05 -32.07
CA ASP A 276 21.62 -41.63 -32.56
C ASP A 276 21.87 -43.09 -32.92
N ASN A 277 21.17 -44.02 -32.28
CA ASN A 277 21.18 -45.44 -32.51
C ASN A 277 19.95 -45.83 -33.31
N THR A 278 20.12 -46.47 -34.44
CA THR A 278 19.03 -47.02 -35.24
C THR A 278 19.13 -48.55 -35.20
N GLU A 279 18.04 -49.23 -34.83
CA GLU A 279 17.99 -50.69 -34.82
C GLU A 279 18.00 -51.29 -36.28
N ASP A 280 18.27 -52.56 -36.36
CA ASP A 280 18.13 -53.32 -37.65
C ASP A 280 16.75 -53.09 -38.25
N ARG A 281 16.70 -52.77 -39.56
CA ARG A 281 15.42 -52.44 -40.22
C ARG A 281 15.40 -53.04 -41.65
N LEU A 282 14.21 -53.34 -42.13
CA LEU A 282 13.97 -53.63 -43.50
C LEU A 282 13.55 -52.39 -44.27
N PHE A 283 14.24 -52.01 -45.32
CA PHE A 283 13.85 -50.97 -46.24
C PHE A 283 13.56 -51.54 -47.61
N SER A 284 12.31 -51.60 -48.02
CA SER A 284 11.87 -52.23 -49.28
C SER A 284 12.36 -53.68 -49.46
N GLY A 285 12.37 -54.43 -48.34
CA GLY A 285 12.84 -55.81 -48.32
C GLY A 285 14.36 -55.98 -48.24
N ILE A 286 15.15 -54.93 -48.21
CA ILE A 286 16.61 -54.94 -48.06
C ILE A 286 16.96 -54.78 -46.58
N PRO A 287 17.69 -55.72 -45.94
CA PRO A 287 18.12 -55.53 -44.54
C PRO A 287 19.15 -54.39 -44.43
N LEU A 288 18.86 -53.42 -43.59
CA LEU A 288 19.80 -52.39 -43.17
C LEU A 288 20.22 -52.73 -41.76
N PRO A 289 21.51 -52.92 -41.47
CA PRO A 289 21.98 -53.26 -40.14
C PRO A 289 21.80 -52.03 -39.16
N ALA A 290 21.80 -52.34 -37.87
CA ALA A 290 21.88 -51.32 -36.82
C ALA A 290 23.07 -50.38 -37.10
N ASN A 291 22.87 -49.15 -36.85
CA ASN A 291 23.86 -48.09 -37.05
C ASN A 291 23.86 -47.12 -35.88
N GLU A 292 25.05 -46.78 -35.40
CA GLU A 292 25.29 -45.69 -34.45
C GLU A 292 25.87 -44.50 -35.21
N THR A 293 25.25 -43.35 -35.05
CA THR A 293 25.72 -42.10 -35.66
C THR A 293 26.06 -41.10 -34.57
N THR A 294 27.32 -40.69 -34.50
CA THR A 294 27.76 -39.61 -33.61
C THR A 294 27.91 -38.32 -34.42
N ASN A 295 27.22 -37.29 -34.00
CA ASN A 295 27.25 -35.96 -34.60
C ASN A 295 27.83 -34.94 -33.62
N ALA A 296 28.87 -34.21 -34.03
CA ALA A 296 29.44 -33.08 -33.31
C ALA A 296 29.50 -31.88 -34.26
N ILE A 297 28.70 -30.85 -33.97
CA ILE A 297 28.55 -29.70 -34.86
C ILE A 297 28.75 -28.43 -34.04
N VAL A 298 29.54 -27.50 -34.55
CA VAL A 298 29.62 -26.11 -34.06
C VAL A 298 29.31 -25.19 -35.23
N MET A 299 28.31 -24.33 -35.05
CA MET A 299 27.79 -23.50 -36.13
C MET A 299 27.64 -22.05 -35.63
N LEU A 300 28.18 -21.11 -36.37
CA LEU A 300 27.90 -19.68 -36.22
C LEU A 300 26.79 -19.29 -37.20
N ASN A 301 25.65 -18.84 -36.67
CA ASN A 301 24.48 -18.51 -37.49
C ASN A 301 24.25 -16.98 -37.50
N LEU A 302 24.41 -16.38 -38.69
CA LEU A 302 24.07 -14.98 -38.96
C LEU A 302 22.73 -14.95 -39.70
N ASN A 303 21.71 -14.31 -39.05
CA ASN A 303 20.42 -14.11 -39.68
C ASN A 303 20.21 -12.59 -39.91
N VAL A 304 19.97 -12.20 -41.18
CA VAL A 304 19.72 -10.78 -41.58
C VAL A 304 18.30 -10.68 -42.13
N PRO A 305 17.37 -10.09 -41.39
CA PRO A 305 15.98 -9.92 -41.87
C PRO A 305 15.95 -8.84 -42.96
N ILE A 306 15.63 -9.24 -44.20
CA ILE A 306 15.55 -8.31 -45.34
C ILE A 306 14.15 -7.72 -45.46
N TYR A 307 13.11 -8.53 -45.33
CA TYR A 307 11.72 -8.13 -45.43
C TYR A 307 10.82 -9.02 -44.60
N SER A 308 10.02 -8.46 -43.72
CA SER A 308 9.11 -9.17 -42.81
C SER A 308 7.62 -8.82 -43.04
N GLY A 309 7.25 -8.45 -44.28
CA GLY A 309 5.85 -8.14 -44.61
C GLY A 309 5.29 -6.88 -43.88
N GLY A 310 6.17 -6.01 -43.41
CA GLY A 310 5.77 -4.80 -42.64
C GLY A 310 5.57 -5.02 -41.15
N LEU A 311 5.71 -6.24 -40.63
CA LEU A 311 5.53 -6.59 -39.21
C LEU A 311 6.42 -5.73 -38.30
N THR A 312 7.73 -5.71 -38.55
CA THR A 312 8.69 -4.97 -37.73
C THR A 312 8.36 -3.48 -37.67
N SER A 313 8.08 -2.86 -38.81
CA SER A 313 7.70 -1.43 -38.86
C SER A 313 6.38 -1.14 -38.13
N SER A 314 5.42 -2.06 -38.18
CA SER A 314 4.16 -1.95 -37.43
C SER A 314 4.39 -2.06 -35.93
N THR A 315 5.22 -3.02 -35.51
CA THR A 315 5.60 -3.20 -34.08
C THR A 315 6.33 -1.96 -33.56
N VAL A 316 7.25 -1.36 -34.33
CA VAL A 316 7.95 -0.12 -33.95
C VAL A 316 6.95 1.02 -33.74
N ARG A 317 5.98 1.20 -34.67
CA ARG A 317 4.93 2.25 -34.49
C ARG A 317 4.05 1.98 -33.28
N GLN A 318 3.70 0.72 -33.04
CA GLN A 318 2.94 0.34 -31.85
C GLN A 318 3.69 0.70 -30.55
N LYS A 319 4.98 0.35 -30.46
CA LYS A 319 5.82 0.64 -29.29
C LYS A 319 6.06 2.14 -29.12
N LEU A 320 6.17 2.90 -30.20
CA LEU A 320 6.24 4.37 -30.16
C LEU A 320 4.96 4.95 -29.53
N SER A 321 3.78 4.49 -29.96
CA SER A 321 2.52 4.95 -29.38
C SER A 321 2.37 4.57 -27.90
N GLN A 322 2.90 3.41 -27.49
CA GLN A 322 2.96 3.01 -26.07
C GLN A 322 3.92 3.90 -25.26
N LEU A 323 5.04 4.30 -25.83
CA LEU A 323 5.95 5.28 -25.23
C LEU A 323 5.30 6.63 -25.05
N ASP A 324 4.58 7.12 -26.07
CA ASP A 324 3.85 8.38 -25.98
C ASP A 324 2.74 8.31 -24.92
N GLN A 325 2.07 7.18 -24.80
CA GLN A 325 1.11 6.92 -23.70
C GLN A 325 1.81 6.99 -22.33
N ALA A 326 2.97 6.35 -22.16
CA ALA A 326 3.71 6.37 -20.89
C ALA A 326 4.15 7.80 -20.51
N LYS A 327 4.60 8.60 -21.49
CA LYS A 327 4.94 10.01 -21.27
C LYS A 327 3.72 10.87 -20.88
N ALA A 328 2.57 10.61 -21.48
CA ALA A 328 1.33 11.30 -21.10
C ALA A 328 0.88 10.94 -19.67
N LEU A 329 1.02 9.67 -19.26
CA LEU A 329 0.75 9.23 -17.89
C LEU A 329 1.74 9.83 -16.88
N GLN A 330 3.01 9.96 -17.24
CA GLN A 330 4.00 10.64 -16.41
C GLN A 330 3.64 12.12 -16.20
N GLU A 331 3.22 12.83 -17.25
CA GLU A 331 2.78 14.22 -17.13
C GLU A 331 1.49 14.33 -16.29
N GLN A 332 0.58 13.37 -16.40
CA GLN A 332 -0.60 13.29 -15.52
C GLN A 332 -0.20 13.14 -14.06
N GLU A 333 0.74 12.22 -13.75
CA GLU A 333 1.21 11.99 -12.37
C GLU A 333 1.94 13.22 -11.82
N LYS A 334 2.72 13.91 -12.65
CA LYS A 334 3.36 15.18 -12.29
C LYS A 334 2.32 16.23 -11.86
N ARG A 335 1.26 16.41 -12.64
CA ARG A 335 0.18 17.35 -12.29
C ARG A 335 -0.56 16.95 -11.03
N ARG A 336 -0.79 15.64 -10.86
CA ARG A 336 -1.40 15.08 -9.65
C ARG A 336 -0.54 15.32 -8.42
N THR A 337 0.76 15.05 -8.50
CA THR A 337 1.72 15.29 -7.40
C THR A 337 1.76 16.76 -7.01
N ILE A 338 1.75 17.70 -7.98
CA ILE A 338 1.66 19.14 -7.72
C ILE A 338 0.37 19.47 -6.96
N ALA A 339 -0.77 18.98 -7.43
CA ALA A 339 -2.07 19.27 -6.81
C ALA A 339 -2.14 18.71 -5.38
N LEU A 340 -1.69 17.47 -5.17
CA LEU A 340 -1.67 16.82 -3.85
C LEU A 340 -0.72 17.53 -2.88
N SER A 341 0.47 17.92 -3.32
CA SER A 341 1.45 18.65 -2.50
C SER A 341 0.89 19.99 -2.02
N ARG A 342 0.30 20.75 -2.94
CA ARG A 342 -0.32 22.04 -2.60
C ARG A 342 -1.52 21.88 -1.68
N SER A 343 -2.38 20.88 -1.94
CA SER A 343 -3.53 20.58 -1.09
C SER A 343 -3.09 20.16 0.32
N ALA A 344 -2.12 19.24 0.45
CA ALA A 344 -1.62 18.79 1.75
C ALA A 344 -1.00 19.94 2.57
N TYR A 345 -0.24 20.84 1.92
CA TYR A 345 0.31 22.01 2.58
C TYR A 345 -0.78 22.95 3.10
N LEU A 346 -1.76 23.28 2.25
CA LEU A 346 -2.87 24.18 2.64
C LEU A 346 -3.76 23.55 3.72
N SER A 347 -4.00 22.23 3.67
CA SER A 347 -4.72 21.52 4.71
C SER A 347 -3.99 21.62 6.05
N LEU A 348 -2.70 21.34 6.09
CA LEU A 348 -1.91 21.41 7.33
C LEU A 348 -1.88 22.83 7.92
N GLU A 349 -1.76 23.87 7.08
CA GLU A 349 -1.83 25.27 7.54
C GLU A 349 -3.20 25.60 8.15
N ALA A 350 -4.28 25.14 7.49
CA ALA A 350 -5.65 25.30 7.99
C ALA A 350 -5.87 24.52 9.31
N ASP A 351 -5.34 23.30 9.43
CA ASP A 351 -5.48 22.47 10.63
C ASP A 351 -4.80 23.12 11.84
N ILE A 352 -3.60 23.70 11.68
CA ILE A 352 -2.92 24.45 12.74
C ILE A 352 -3.80 25.60 13.25
N ALA A 353 -4.40 26.35 12.34
CA ALA A 353 -5.31 27.44 12.71
C ALA A 353 -6.59 26.90 13.37
N GLN A 354 -7.14 25.80 12.84
CA GLN A 354 -8.35 25.16 13.37
C GLN A 354 -8.14 24.61 14.78
N VAL A 355 -7.03 23.91 15.06
CA VAL A 355 -6.72 23.41 16.42
C VAL A 355 -6.68 24.56 17.43
N LYS A 356 -6.02 25.69 17.09
CA LYS A 356 -5.97 26.87 17.96
C LYS A 356 -7.37 27.46 18.20
N ALA A 357 -8.17 27.59 17.14
CA ALA A 357 -9.53 28.13 17.25
C ALA A 357 -10.45 27.20 18.05
N ARG A 358 -10.37 25.87 17.85
CA ARG A 358 -11.15 24.87 18.59
C ARG A 358 -10.77 24.85 20.09
N LYS A 359 -9.48 24.96 20.41
CA LYS A 359 -9.03 25.10 21.81
C LYS A 359 -9.67 26.32 22.49
N GLN A 360 -9.67 27.47 21.83
CA GLN A 360 -10.31 28.66 22.34
C GLN A 360 -11.83 28.51 22.49
N ALA A 361 -12.47 27.79 21.55
CA ALA A 361 -13.90 27.51 21.64
C ALA A 361 -14.26 26.68 22.88
N VAL A 362 -13.43 25.64 23.22
CA VAL A 362 -13.61 24.87 24.46
C VAL A 362 -13.57 25.78 25.69
N ILE A 363 -12.59 26.69 25.81
CA ILE A 363 -12.46 27.62 26.92
C ILE A 363 -13.69 28.53 27.00
N SER A 364 -14.14 29.09 25.89
CA SER A 364 -15.28 29.99 25.81
C SER A 364 -16.60 29.31 26.18
N THR A 365 -16.81 28.05 25.66
CA THR A 365 -18.03 27.29 25.98
C THR A 365 -18.05 26.79 27.42
N GLN A 366 -16.90 26.45 28.00
CA GLN A 366 -16.78 26.11 29.41
C GLN A 366 -17.18 27.30 30.30
N THR A 367 -16.68 28.49 29.96
CA THR A 367 -17.03 29.75 30.69
C THR A 367 -18.52 30.07 30.54
N SER A 368 -19.07 29.90 29.33
CA SER A 368 -20.50 30.11 29.05
C SER A 368 -21.38 29.17 29.87
N LEU A 369 -21.01 27.87 29.93
CA LEU A 369 -21.75 26.90 30.75
C LEU A 369 -21.72 27.27 32.23
N SER A 370 -20.55 27.66 32.77
CA SER A 370 -20.43 28.09 34.17
C SER A 370 -21.33 29.31 34.50
N ALA A 371 -21.36 30.30 33.59
CA ALA A 371 -22.23 31.46 33.74
C ALA A 371 -23.73 31.11 33.64
N THR A 372 -24.08 30.19 32.71
CA THR A 372 -25.45 29.72 32.53
C THR A 372 -25.95 28.95 33.75
N LEU A 373 -25.10 28.09 34.35
CA LEU A 373 -25.43 27.39 35.60
C LEU A 373 -25.66 28.33 36.75
N ALA A 374 -24.80 29.34 36.95
CA ALA A 374 -24.98 30.36 37.96
C ALA A 374 -26.28 31.16 37.74
N GLY A 375 -26.61 31.50 36.49
CA GLY A 375 -27.88 32.15 36.14
C GLY A 375 -29.12 31.28 36.39
N TYR A 376 -29.00 29.97 36.17
CA TYR A 376 -30.05 28.99 36.46
C TYR A 376 -30.31 28.87 37.96
N ASP A 377 -29.25 28.81 38.76
CA ASP A 377 -29.38 28.77 40.22
C ASP A 377 -29.98 30.10 40.79
N ALA A 378 -29.70 31.21 40.14
CA ALA A 378 -30.31 32.54 40.47
C ALA A 378 -31.72 32.71 39.87
N GLY A 379 -32.27 31.77 39.13
CA GLY A 379 -33.60 31.81 38.48
C GLY A 379 -33.68 32.73 37.25
N THR A 380 -32.57 33.22 36.71
CA THR A 380 -32.53 34.10 35.52
C THR A 380 -32.31 33.33 34.20
N ARG A 381 -32.02 32.05 34.25
CA ARG A 381 -31.86 31.15 33.11
C ARG A 381 -32.77 29.92 33.26
N THR A 382 -33.10 29.32 32.11
CA THR A 382 -33.97 28.14 32.05
C THR A 382 -33.16 26.85 32.03
N THR A 383 -33.81 25.74 32.32
CA THR A 383 -33.26 24.39 32.14
C THR A 383 -32.79 24.16 30.71
N VAL A 384 -33.53 24.67 29.71
CA VAL A 384 -33.15 24.56 28.28
C VAL A 384 -31.85 25.27 27.97
N ASP A 385 -31.61 26.48 28.57
CA ASP A 385 -30.36 27.21 28.41
C ASP A 385 -29.16 26.39 28.92
N VAL A 386 -29.30 25.72 30.06
CA VAL A 386 -28.26 24.84 30.61
C VAL A 386 -27.97 23.67 29.70
N LEU A 387 -29.01 22.98 29.20
CA LEU A 387 -28.87 21.86 28.28
C LEU A 387 -28.15 22.26 26.97
N LEU A 388 -28.53 23.39 26.39
CA LEU A 388 -27.90 23.93 25.18
C LEU A 388 -26.42 24.27 25.44
N SER A 389 -26.10 24.89 26.56
CA SER A 389 -24.72 25.23 26.94
C SER A 389 -23.87 23.98 27.20
N GLN A 390 -24.44 22.94 27.82
CA GLN A 390 -23.77 21.66 28.04
C GLN A 390 -23.45 20.95 26.69
N ARG A 391 -24.45 20.84 25.82
CA ARG A 391 -24.26 20.24 24.48
C ARG A 391 -23.18 20.98 23.68
N LEU A 392 -23.17 22.32 23.75
CA LEU A 392 -22.19 23.12 23.04
C LEU A 392 -20.76 22.88 23.57
N LEU A 393 -20.58 22.74 24.89
CA LEU A 393 -19.30 22.41 25.50
C LEU A 393 -18.81 21.00 25.02
N PHE A 394 -19.62 19.96 25.19
CA PHE A 394 -19.23 18.60 24.82
C PHE A 394 -18.93 18.47 23.32
N ARG A 395 -19.73 19.13 22.48
CA ARG A 395 -19.44 19.24 21.07
C ARG A 395 -18.09 19.92 20.80
N SER A 396 -17.79 21.03 21.49
CA SER A 396 -16.52 21.74 21.31
C SER A 396 -15.32 20.91 21.75
N GLN A 397 -15.45 20.13 22.82
CA GLN A 397 -14.40 19.20 23.28
C GLN A 397 -14.14 18.12 22.24
N ARG A 398 -15.19 17.44 21.73
CA ARG A 398 -15.05 16.45 20.67
C ARG A 398 -14.41 17.04 19.41
N ASP A 399 -14.90 18.21 18.95
CA ASP A 399 -14.38 18.87 17.76
C ASP A 399 -12.90 19.27 17.92
N TYR A 400 -12.46 19.61 19.14
CA TYR A 400 -11.06 19.89 19.44
C TYR A 400 -10.19 18.62 19.37
N SER A 401 -10.63 17.49 19.93
CA SER A 401 -9.91 16.20 19.82
C SER A 401 -9.77 15.77 18.37
N VAL A 402 -10.85 15.80 17.58
CA VAL A 402 -10.83 15.50 16.14
C VAL A 402 -9.81 16.38 15.42
N ALA A 403 -9.82 17.69 15.64
CA ALA A 403 -8.90 18.62 14.98
C ALA A 403 -7.42 18.30 15.29
N ARG A 404 -7.10 17.90 16.53
CA ARG A 404 -5.73 17.52 16.92
C ARG A 404 -5.24 16.28 16.16
N TYR A 405 -6.06 15.24 16.08
CA TYR A 405 -5.67 14.01 15.38
C TYR A 405 -5.64 14.20 13.85
N THR A 406 -6.54 15.01 13.30
CA THR A 406 -6.50 15.40 11.87
C THR A 406 -5.20 16.11 11.54
N TYR A 407 -4.77 17.08 12.35
CA TYR A 407 -3.49 17.76 12.20
C TYR A 407 -2.30 16.76 12.17
N LEU A 408 -2.28 15.77 13.06
CA LEU A 408 -1.22 14.75 13.08
C LEU A 408 -1.18 13.92 11.80
N ILE A 409 -2.35 13.46 11.36
CA ILE A 409 -2.46 12.66 10.12
C ILE A 409 -2.02 13.50 8.92
N ASP A 410 -2.47 14.75 8.82
CA ASP A 410 -2.18 15.60 7.66
C ASP A 410 -0.72 16.09 7.65
N SER A 411 -0.08 16.20 8.82
CA SER A 411 1.37 16.42 8.92
C SER A 411 2.18 15.25 8.31
N LEU A 412 1.76 14.01 8.57
CA LEU A 412 2.37 12.82 7.98
C LEU A 412 2.09 12.72 6.47
N LYS A 413 0.85 13.03 6.05
CA LYS A 413 0.48 13.05 4.62
C LYS A 413 1.29 14.05 3.81
N LEU A 414 1.55 15.24 4.34
CA LEU A 414 2.41 16.22 3.66
C LEU A 414 3.81 15.64 3.42
N LYS A 415 4.40 14.99 4.43
CA LYS A 415 5.72 14.34 4.33
C LYS A 415 5.68 13.15 3.36
N GLN A 416 4.60 12.38 3.32
CA GLN A 416 4.38 11.30 2.35
C GLN A 416 4.35 11.84 0.91
N VAL A 417 3.53 12.84 0.63
CA VAL A 417 3.44 13.43 -0.71
C VAL A 417 4.77 14.05 -1.13
N ALA A 418 5.52 14.61 -0.19
CA ALA A 418 6.88 15.10 -0.44
C ALA A 418 7.92 13.98 -0.61
N GLY A 419 7.55 12.71 -0.40
CA GLY A 419 8.46 11.56 -0.52
C GLY A 419 9.53 11.47 0.56
N ILE A 420 9.35 12.17 1.68
CA ILE A 420 10.32 12.26 2.78
C ILE A 420 9.81 11.65 4.09
N LEU A 421 8.62 11.04 4.07
CA LEU A 421 8.07 10.38 5.26
C LEU A 421 8.98 9.23 5.70
N SER A 422 9.38 9.26 6.96
CA SER A 422 10.31 8.31 7.57
C SER A 422 9.86 7.86 8.96
N LEU A 423 10.47 6.83 9.51
CA LEU A 423 10.21 6.38 10.88
C LEU A 423 10.63 7.41 11.93
N SER A 424 11.56 8.33 11.63
CA SER A 424 11.92 9.42 12.55
C SER A 424 10.78 10.40 12.78
N ASP A 425 9.91 10.60 11.78
CA ASP A 425 8.72 11.44 11.90
C ASP A 425 7.69 10.81 12.86
N ILE A 426 7.61 9.49 12.83
CA ILE A 426 6.78 8.71 13.76
C ILE A 426 7.35 8.77 15.17
N ASP A 427 8.67 8.67 15.34
CA ASP A 427 9.34 8.80 16.64
C ASP A 427 9.12 10.20 17.26
N GLU A 428 9.06 11.25 16.44
CA GLU A 428 8.75 12.60 16.88
C GLU A 428 7.33 12.70 17.46
N ILE A 429 6.33 12.16 16.75
CA ILE A 429 4.95 12.12 17.24
C ILE A 429 4.84 11.23 18.49
N ASN A 430 5.51 10.09 18.48
CA ASN A 430 5.46 9.08 19.55
C ASN A 430 5.93 9.63 20.91
N ARG A 431 6.87 10.60 20.93
CA ARG A 431 7.30 11.28 22.16
C ARG A 431 6.19 12.08 22.87
N TRP A 432 5.16 12.43 22.13
CA TRP A 432 4.00 13.16 22.63
C TRP A 432 2.81 12.28 22.99
N LEU A 433 2.99 10.93 22.88
CA LEU A 433 2.01 9.94 23.28
C LEU A 433 2.36 9.39 24.67
N LEU A 434 1.38 9.39 25.58
CA LEU A 434 1.52 8.88 26.96
C LEU A 434 0.46 7.83 27.26
N GLU A 435 0.73 6.99 28.24
CA GLU A 435 -0.29 6.15 28.83
C GLU A 435 -1.32 6.98 29.59
N LYS A 436 -2.58 6.57 29.55
CA LYS A 436 -3.66 7.31 30.20
C LYS A 436 -3.46 7.41 31.71
N SER A 437 -2.86 6.42 32.34
CA SER A 437 -2.48 6.42 33.75
C SER A 437 -1.49 7.53 34.12
N GLU A 438 -0.54 7.84 33.24
CA GLU A 438 0.47 8.88 33.44
C GLU A 438 -0.09 10.31 33.37
N ILE A 439 -1.28 10.48 32.76
CA ILE A 439 -1.95 11.79 32.65
C ILE A 439 -2.74 12.10 33.92
N LEU A 440 -3.23 11.08 34.60
CA LEU A 440 -4.00 11.24 35.86
C LEU A 440 -3.12 11.55 37.06
N ASP A 441 -1.81 11.31 36.98
CA ASP A 441 -0.83 11.55 38.05
C ASP A 441 -0.13 12.93 37.97
N ARG A 442 -0.50 13.79 36.99
CA ARG A 442 0.00 15.13 36.79
C ARG A 442 -1.10 16.17 36.91
#